data_e747a8642cd76d9dc27f1dc4943c6afa
#
_entry.id   e747a8642cd76d9dc27f1dc4943c6afa
#
_cell.length_a   1.000
_cell.length_b   1.000
_cell.length_c   1.000
_cell.angle_alpha   90.00
_cell.angle_beta   90.00
_cell.angle_gamma   90.00
#
_symmetry.space_group_name_H-M   'P 1'
#
loop_
_entity.id
_entity.type
_entity.pdbx_description
1 polymer ?
#
loop_
_entity_poly.entity_id
_entity_poly.type
_entity_poly.pdbx_seq_one_letter_code
_entity_poly.pdbx_strand_id
1 'polypeptide(L)'
;MIYLNSAATSYPKPACVVEAYTQSINALPSAQFRSAGIFDNSDLFGQTKRRLGEILGISDTERIHFTSGSTESLNRIIFGLPYEADEYLTTATEHNSVLRPLYNLTQGKEPVVVPCDENGLVSVAQMEQMLTDATKVLIVNHCSNVTGAIQNLCAIGEFARKHQLIFCVDVSQSAGCMEIHADEWGIDALAFTGHKSLLGVQGTGGYYVRDGIVLKPLLYGGSGKDSMRIRYEPENYEYEVGTQNSNGIAALNRAAAYVLDKGIAAIHERESELVRYLIGKLSAIDHVNVYGKNLEDRGPVVSLSIDGIIPADVAYILQSNYNIITRAGLQCAPLIHAYIGAGQSGTLRVSFSDETTTAQLDVLVEAVRDIAHAANG
;
A
#
# COMPACT_ATOMS: atom_id res chain seq x y z
N MET A 1 17.93 18.36 -5.83
CA MET A 1 16.93 17.77 -4.90
C MET A 1 16.98 16.27 -5.05
N ILE A 2 17.16 15.57 -3.94
CA ILE A 2 17.13 14.10 -3.86
C ILE A 2 15.82 13.70 -3.19
N TYR A 3 14.98 12.92 -3.89
CA TYR A 3 13.68 12.51 -3.38
C TYR A 3 13.73 11.06 -2.87
N LEU A 4 13.62 10.89 -1.55
CA LEU A 4 13.68 9.60 -0.87
C LEU A 4 12.43 9.37 0.00
N ASN A 5 11.24 9.62 -0.58
CA ASN A 5 9.94 9.46 0.10
C ASN A 5 8.91 8.74 -0.78
N SER A 6 9.33 7.78 -1.60
CA SER A 6 8.47 7.06 -2.55
C SER A 6 7.36 6.24 -1.88
N ALA A 7 7.56 5.78 -0.64
CA ALA A 7 6.51 5.10 0.13
C ALA A 7 5.33 6.03 0.53
N ALA A 8 5.49 7.37 0.42
CA ALA A 8 4.39 8.31 0.52
C ALA A 8 3.70 8.50 -0.84
N THR A 9 4.47 8.78 -1.88
CA THR A 9 4.05 8.82 -3.30
C THR A 9 5.30 8.74 -4.17
N SER A 10 5.26 8.01 -5.29
CA SER A 10 6.42 7.93 -6.18
C SER A 10 6.69 9.25 -6.91
N TYR A 11 7.96 9.61 -7.06
CA TYR A 11 8.42 10.78 -7.80
C TYR A 11 9.88 10.58 -8.28
N PRO A 12 10.20 10.99 -9.54
CA PRO A 12 9.27 11.47 -10.57
C PRO A 12 8.35 10.35 -11.07
N LYS A 13 7.27 10.73 -11.77
CA LYS A 13 6.46 9.76 -12.52
C LYS A 13 7.14 9.46 -13.85
N PRO A 14 7.04 8.22 -14.39
CA PRO A 14 7.52 7.92 -15.73
C PRO A 14 6.93 8.88 -16.77
N ALA A 15 7.74 9.33 -17.73
CA ALA A 15 7.31 10.31 -18.74
C ALA A 15 6.06 9.85 -19.51
N CYS A 16 5.98 8.55 -19.82
CA CYS A 16 4.83 7.97 -20.52
C CYS A 16 3.53 8.03 -19.70
N VAL A 17 3.61 8.03 -18.35
CA VAL A 17 2.45 8.18 -17.46
C VAL A 17 1.97 9.62 -17.44
N VAL A 18 2.90 10.58 -17.37
CA VAL A 18 2.60 12.02 -17.44
C VAL A 18 1.97 12.36 -18.78
N GLU A 19 2.51 11.82 -19.86
CA GLU A 19 1.98 12.01 -21.22
C GLU A 19 0.56 11.45 -21.35
N ALA A 20 0.32 10.21 -20.91
CA ALA A 20 -1.01 9.58 -20.95
C ALA A 20 -2.05 10.40 -20.16
N TYR A 21 -1.68 10.91 -18.98
CA TYR A 21 -2.54 11.79 -18.18
C TYR A 21 -2.87 13.08 -18.92
N THR A 22 -1.87 13.75 -19.50
CA THR A 22 -2.03 15.02 -20.23
C THR A 22 -2.88 14.83 -21.50
N GLN A 23 -2.66 13.74 -22.23
CA GLN A 23 -3.45 13.40 -23.42
C GLN A 23 -4.91 13.13 -23.04
N SER A 24 -5.17 12.41 -21.94
CA SER A 24 -6.53 12.07 -21.51
C SER A 24 -7.36 13.30 -21.12
N ILE A 25 -6.75 14.34 -20.53
CA ILE A 25 -7.44 15.59 -20.19
C ILE A 25 -7.87 16.35 -21.45
N ASN A 26 -7.09 16.25 -22.54
CA ASN A 26 -7.34 16.93 -23.81
C ASN A 26 -8.18 16.10 -24.80
N ALA A 27 -8.45 14.85 -24.47
CA ALA A 27 -9.29 13.97 -25.27
C ALA A 27 -10.79 14.17 -24.97
N LEU A 28 -11.63 13.69 -25.88
CA LEU A 28 -13.06 13.58 -25.58
C LEU A 28 -13.24 12.66 -24.36
N PRO A 29 -14.09 13.05 -23.38
CA PRO A 29 -14.34 12.21 -22.21
C PRO A 29 -14.83 10.82 -22.63
N SER A 30 -14.23 9.77 -22.06
CA SER A 30 -14.71 8.42 -22.30
C SER A 30 -16.14 8.31 -21.76
N ALA A 31 -17.06 8.00 -22.67
CA ALA A 31 -18.49 8.02 -22.38
C ALA A 31 -19.00 6.66 -21.90
N GLN A 32 -18.23 5.99 -21.08
CA GLN A 32 -18.36 4.56 -20.73
C GLN A 32 -19.77 4.06 -20.42
N PHE A 33 -20.71 4.93 -20.01
CA PHE A 33 -22.08 4.55 -19.66
C PHE A 33 -23.16 5.55 -20.08
N ARG A 34 -22.82 6.65 -20.77
CA ARG A 34 -23.75 7.78 -20.99
C ARG A 34 -24.03 8.13 -22.44
N SER A 35 -23.30 7.57 -23.38
CA SER A 35 -23.61 7.69 -24.80
C SER A 35 -23.51 6.34 -25.48
N ALA A 36 -24.48 6.04 -26.35
CA ALA A 36 -24.42 4.88 -27.24
C ALA A 36 -23.32 5.19 -28.29
N GLY A 37 -22.07 4.93 -27.90
CA GLY A 37 -20.94 5.53 -28.49
C GLY A 37 -20.49 4.98 -29.83
N ILE A 38 -20.38 5.85 -30.80
CA ILE A 38 -19.66 5.64 -32.06
C ILE A 38 -18.16 6.04 -31.91
N PHE A 39 -17.74 6.62 -30.75
CA PHE A 39 -16.49 7.36 -30.64
C PHE A 39 -15.44 6.80 -29.67
N ASP A 40 -15.72 5.78 -28.90
CA ASP A 40 -14.68 5.20 -28.04
C ASP A 40 -14.74 3.66 -28.05
N ASN A 41 -13.84 3.08 -28.84
CA ASN A 41 -13.56 1.63 -28.85
C ASN A 41 -12.50 1.25 -27.81
N SER A 42 -12.01 2.18 -27.00
CA SER A 42 -11.05 1.86 -25.96
C SER A 42 -11.77 1.41 -24.69
N ASP A 43 -11.71 0.12 -24.41
CA ASP A 43 -12.09 -0.46 -23.13
C ASP A 43 -11.00 -0.10 -22.06
N LEU A 44 -10.84 1.19 -21.78
CA LEU A 44 -9.80 1.70 -20.87
C LEU A 44 -9.86 1.04 -19.50
N PHE A 45 -11.07 0.93 -18.94
CA PHE A 45 -11.25 0.37 -17.59
C PHE A 45 -11.00 -1.13 -17.57
N GLY A 46 -11.54 -1.88 -18.52
CA GLY A 46 -11.29 -3.32 -18.64
C GLY A 46 -9.82 -3.63 -18.94
N GLN A 47 -9.15 -2.85 -19.80
CA GLN A 47 -7.71 -3.00 -20.02
C GLN A 47 -6.91 -2.73 -18.74
N THR A 48 -7.30 -1.71 -17.97
CA THR A 48 -6.64 -1.40 -16.70
C THR A 48 -6.84 -2.52 -15.69
N LYS A 49 -8.08 -3.04 -15.57
CA LYS A 49 -8.38 -4.18 -14.70
C LYS A 49 -7.57 -5.42 -15.09
N ARG A 50 -7.46 -5.74 -16.38
CA ARG A 50 -6.64 -6.88 -16.84
C ARG A 50 -5.16 -6.74 -16.46
N ARG A 51 -4.55 -5.56 -16.68
CA ARG A 51 -3.16 -5.31 -16.28
C ARG A 51 -2.96 -5.36 -14.77
N LEU A 52 -3.90 -4.80 -14.01
CA LEU A 52 -3.88 -4.92 -12.55
C LEU A 52 -4.07 -6.36 -12.09
N GLY A 53 -4.94 -7.13 -12.76
CA GLY A 53 -5.09 -8.56 -12.49
C GLY A 53 -3.79 -9.33 -12.68
N GLU A 54 -3.02 -9.04 -13.75
CA GLU A 54 -1.71 -9.63 -13.98
C GLU A 54 -0.70 -9.23 -12.88
N ILE A 55 -0.66 -7.97 -12.45
CA ILE A 55 0.21 -7.49 -11.38
C ILE A 55 -0.15 -8.10 -10.01
N LEU A 56 -1.44 -8.31 -9.76
CA LEU A 56 -1.96 -8.73 -8.45
C LEU A 56 -2.22 -10.25 -8.35
N GLY A 57 -2.05 -10.99 -9.45
CA GLY A 57 -2.35 -12.43 -9.49
C GLY A 57 -3.85 -12.72 -9.34
N ILE A 58 -4.70 -11.93 -9.99
CA ILE A 58 -6.16 -12.03 -9.96
C ILE A 58 -6.66 -12.46 -11.35
N SER A 59 -7.35 -13.59 -11.45
CA SER A 59 -7.92 -14.10 -12.70
C SER A 59 -9.27 -13.45 -13.05
N ASP A 60 -10.15 -13.25 -12.06
CA ASP A 60 -11.44 -12.57 -12.25
C ASP A 60 -11.30 -11.04 -12.13
N THR A 61 -10.82 -10.42 -13.19
CA THR A 61 -10.51 -8.98 -13.21
C THR A 61 -11.75 -8.09 -13.16
N GLU A 62 -12.96 -8.60 -13.46
CA GLU A 62 -14.21 -7.84 -13.32
C GLU A 62 -14.52 -7.51 -11.87
N ARG A 63 -13.97 -8.27 -10.93
CA ARG A 63 -14.08 -8.06 -9.49
C ARG A 63 -13.12 -7.00 -8.94
N ILE A 64 -12.33 -6.36 -9.79
CA ILE A 64 -11.50 -5.20 -9.43
C ILE A 64 -12.36 -3.94 -9.57
N HIS A 65 -12.45 -3.15 -8.52
CA HIS A 65 -13.23 -1.91 -8.46
C HIS A 65 -12.31 -0.72 -8.18
N PHE A 66 -12.49 0.37 -8.92
CA PHE A 66 -11.69 1.57 -8.76
C PHE A 66 -12.20 2.48 -7.64
N THR A 67 -11.25 3.12 -6.96
CA THR A 67 -11.47 4.10 -5.88
C THR A 67 -10.45 5.23 -5.99
N SER A 68 -10.53 6.21 -5.11
CA SER A 68 -9.55 7.29 -5.01
C SER A 68 -8.20 6.86 -4.39
N GLY A 69 -8.11 5.64 -3.84
CA GLY A 69 -6.90 5.10 -3.20
C GLY A 69 -7.22 4.03 -2.16
N SER A 70 -6.17 3.40 -1.61
CA SER A 70 -6.33 2.30 -0.65
C SER A 70 -7.12 2.66 0.62
N THR A 71 -7.07 3.91 1.07
CA THR A 71 -7.88 4.34 2.23
C THR A 71 -9.36 4.18 1.97
N GLU A 72 -9.87 4.62 0.83
CA GLU A 72 -11.26 4.41 0.44
C GLU A 72 -11.55 2.91 0.25
N SER A 73 -10.65 2.19 -0.41
CA SER A 73 -10.77 0.75 -0.64
C SER A 73 -10.92 -0.04 0.66
N LEU A 74 -10.05 0.21 1.64
CA LEU A 74 -10.09 -0.44 2.95
C LEU A 74 -11.35 -0.09 3.75
N ASN A 75 -11.81 1.16 3.67
CA ASN A 75 -13.09 1.53 4.27
C ASN A 75 -14.26 0.78 3.62
N ARG A 76 -14.26 0.64 2.28
CA ARG A 76 -15.30 -0.12 1.57
C ARG A 76 -15.31 -1.59 1.97
N ILE A 77 -14.15 -2.21 2.16
CA ILE A 77 -14.03 -3.60 2.63
C ILE A 77 -14.50 -3.70 4.08
N ILE A 78 -13.93 -2.91 4.99
CA ILE A 78 -14.16 -3.04 6.44
C ILE A 78 -15.61 -2.71 6.81
N PHE A 79 -16.16 -1.59 6.33
CA PHE A 79 -17.56 -1.22 6.60
C PHE A 79 -18.57 -1.96 5.72
N GLY A 80 -18.10 -2.57 4.62
CA GLY A 80 -18.95 -3.35 3.71
C GLY A 80 -19.19 -4.79 4.17
N LEU A 81 -18.25 -5.38 4.92
CA LEU A 81 -18.41 -6.71 5.51
C LEU A 81 -19.39 -6.66 6.70
N PRO A 82 -20.21 -7.69 6.93
CA PRO A 82 -21.26 -7.70 7.95
C PRO A 82 -20.74 -8.12 9.34
N TYR A 83 -19.55 -7.65 9.73
CA TYR A 83 -18.88 -8.04 10.97
C TYR A 83 -18.57 -6.85 11.87
N GLU A 84 -18.47 -7.08 13.17
CA GLU A 84 -18.11 -6.08 14.18
C GLU A 84 -16.60 -6.07 14.45
N ALA A 85 -16.08 -5.05 15.14
CA ALA A 85 -14.64 -4.85 15.31
C ALA A 85 -13.94 -6.03 16.01
N ASP A 86 -14.57 -6.65 17.02
CA ASP A 86 -14.04 -7.80 17.77
C ASP A 86 -14.04 -9.13 16.97
N GLU A 87 -14.63 -9.15 15.78
CA GLU A 87 -14.58 -10.27 14.84
C GLU A 87 -13.40 -10.18 13.87
N TYR A 88 -12.60 -9.09 13.95
CA TYR A 88 -11.40 -8.90 13.14
C TYR A 88 -10.13 -9.27 13.90
N LEU A 89 -9.29 -10.08 13.26
CA LEU A 89 -7.90 -10.29 13.59
C LEU A 89 -7.05 -9.42 12.64
N THR A 90 -6.22 -8.56 13.20
CA THR A 90 -5.34 -7.68 12.42
C THR A 90 -3.93 -7.65 13.02
N THR A 91 -3.02 -6.85 12.50
CA THR A 91 -1.62 -6.86 12.94
C THR A 91 -1.15 -5.50 13.47
N ALA A 92 -0.10 -5.51 14.28
CA ALA A 92 0.54 -4.30 14.78
C ALA A 92 1.28 -3.50 13.67
N THR A 93 1.43 -4.10 12.49
CA THR A 93 2.11 -3.47 11.35
C THR A 93 1.20 -2.62 10.47
N GLU A 94 -0.11 -2.59 10.77
CA GLU A 94 -1.12 -1.96 9.93
C GLU A 94 -1.00 -0.43 9.86
N HIS A 95 -1.31 0.06 8.67
CA HIS A 95 -1.51 1.49 8.43
C HIS A 95 -2.82 1.98 9.05
N ASN A 96 -2.89 3.27 9.37
CA ASN A 96 -4.11 3.93 9.88
C ASN A 96 -5.34 3.76 8.99
N SER A 97 -5.16 3.43 7.71
CA SER A 97 -6.28 3.13 6.79
C SER A 97 -6.97 1.80 7.11
N VAL A 98 -6.33 0.92 7.89
CA VAL A 98 -6.93 -0.29 8.48
C VAL A 98 -7.35 -0.02 9.92
N LEU A 99 -6.42 0.49 10.76
CA LEU A 99 -6.68 0.65 12.19
C LEU A 99 -7.86 1.59 12.48
N ARG A 100 -7.88 2.77 11.85
CA ARG A 100 -8.95 3.74 12.14
C ARG A 100 -10.34 3.24 11.76
N PRO A 101 -10.59 2.65 10.59
CA PRO A 101 -11.88 2.02 10.30
C PRO A 101 -12.25 0.94 11.31
N LEU A 102 -11.33 0.03 11.68
CA LEU A 102 -11.61 -1.03 12.64
C LEU A 102 -11.99 -0.50 14.02
N TYR A 103 -11.22 0.47 14.56
CA TYR A 103 -11.52 1.08 15.87
C TYR A 103 -12.77 2.00 15.86
N ASN A 104 -13.29 2.34 14.68
CA ASN A 104 -14.51 3.13 14.54
C ASN A 104 -15.70 2.32 13.96
N LEU A 105 -15.52 1.04 13.69
CA LEU A 105 -16.56 0.17 13.13
C LEU A 105 -17.69 -0.05 14.12
N THR A 106 -17.36 -0.32 15.37
CA THR A 106 -18.31 -0.59 16.44
C THR A 106 -17.88 0.10 17.72
N GLN A 107 -18.78 0.84 18.38
CA GLN A 107 -18.48 1.49 19.65
C GLN A 107 -18.27 0.45 20.78
N GLY A 108 -17.18 0.57 21.52
CA GLY A 108 -16.86 -0.26 22.67
C GLY A 108 -16.36 -1.66 22.35
N LYS A 109 -16.11 -1.95 21.06
CA LYS A 109 -15.43 -3.18 20.62
C LYS A 109 -14.15 -2.81 19.88
N GLU A 110 -13.14 -3.65 20.04
CA GLU A 110 -11.83 -3.44 19.41
C GLU A 110 -11.39 -4.70 18.65
N PRO A 111 -10.62 -4.55 17.56
CA PRO A 111 -10.06 -5.69 16.85
C PRO A 111 -9.00 -6.38 17.70
N VAL A 112 -8.81 -7.67 17.46
CA VAL A 112 -7.67 -8.40 18.01
C VAL A 112 -6.42 -8.07 17.19
N VAL A 113 -5.39 -7.52 17.86
CA VAL A 113 -4.16 -7.07 17.18
C VAL A 113 -3.01 -8.04 17.47
N VAL A 114 -2.55 -8.75 16.45
CA VAL A 114 -1.39 -9.65 16.53
C VAL A 114 -0.11 -8.81 16.60
N PRO A 115 0.76 -9.04 17.61
CA PRO A 115 2.05 -8.36 17.69
C PRO A 115 2.97 -8.75 16.52
N CYS A 116 3.98 -7.92 16.26
CA CYS A 116 5.09 -8.26 15.38
C CYS A 116 6.39 -8.38 16.18
N ASP A 117 7.42 -8.97 15.58
CA ASP A 117 8.78 -8.99 16.14
C ASP A 117 9.50 -7.63 15.98
N GLU A 118 10.75 -7.55 16.42
CA GLU A 118 11.60 -6.37 16.33
C GLU A 118 11.93 -5.96 14.88
N ASN A 119 11.66 -6.79 13.89
CA ASN A 119 11.83 -6.49 12.47
C ASN A 119 10.52 -6.09 11.79
N GLY A 120 9.38 -6.28 12.47
CA GLY A 120 8.05 -6.01 11.92
C GLY A 120 7.41 -7.22 11.22
N LEU A 121 7.91 -8.44 11.45
CA LEU A 121 7.29 -9.66 10.95
C LEU A 121 6.25 -10.18 11.93
N VAL A 122 5.11 -10.65 11.40
CA VAL A 122 4.08 -11.32 12.18
C VAL A 122 4.19 -12.84 12.06
N SER A 123 3.84 -13.56 13.11
CA SER A 123 3.94 -15.02 13.17
C SER A 123 2.55 -15.66 13.08
N VAL A 124 2.40 -16.66 12.21
CA VAL A 124 1.19 -17.52 12.17
C VAL A 124 0.94 -18.19 13.50
N ALA A 125 2.00 -18.57 14.24
CA ALA A 125 1.86 -19.16 15.58
C ALA A 125 1.24 -18.18 16.59
N GLN A 126 1.56 -16.88 16.48
CA GLN A 126 0.91 -15.85 17.31
C GLN A 126 -0.54 -15.62 16.88
N MET A 127 -0.83 -15.64 15.58
CA MET A 127 -2.20 -15.56 15.06
C MET A 127 -3.07 -16.70 15.63
N GLU A 128 -2.54 -17.94 15.62
CA GLU A 128 -3.22 -19.11 16.18
C GLU A 128 -3.54 -18.93 17.68
N GLN A 129 -2.62 -18.36 18.45
CA GLN A 129 -2.82 -18.12 19.90
C GLN A 129 -3.84 -17.02 20.19
N MET A 130 -4.00 -16.07 19.29
CA MET A 130 -4.89 -14.91 19.46
C MET A 130 -6.25 -15.09 18.78
N LEU A 131 -6.41 -16.17 18.01
CA LEU A 131 -7.67 -16.51 17.38
C LEU A 131 -8.74 -16.78 18.45
N THR A 132 -9.95 -16.27 18.22
CA THR A 132 -11.11 -16.51 19.08
C THR A 132 -12.24 -17.13 18.27
N ASP A 133 -13.24 -17.70 18.95
CA ASP A 133 -14.45 -18.24 18.28
C ASP A 133 -15.26 -17.14 17.55
N ALA A 134 -15.09 -15.87 17.96
CA ALA A 134 -15.72 -14.74 17.33
C ALA A 134 -15.02 -14.33 16.02
N THR A 135 -13.73 -14.65 15.83
CA THR A 135 -12.93 -14.20 14.68
C THR A 135 -13.53 -14.70 13.35
N LYS A 136 -13.76 -13.78 12.42
CA LYS A 136 -14.33 -14.04 11.07
C LYS A 136 -13.47 -13.46 9.96
N VAL A 137 -12.73 -12.40 10.22
CA VAL A 137 -11.95 -11.68 9.22
C VAL A 137 -10.50 -11.55 9.69
N LEU A 138 -9.56 -11.84 8.80
CA LEU A 138 -8.14 -11.56 8.98
C LEU A 138 -7.76 -10.45 8.01
N ILE A 139 -7.19 -9.35 8.51
CA ILE A 139 -6.70 -8.26 7.67
C ILE A 139 -5.22 -7.98 7.97
N VAL A 140 -4.37 -8.01 6.92
CA VAL A 140 -2.92 -7.92 7.02
C VAL A 140 -2.37 -7.03 5.92
N ASN A 141 -1.37 -6.19 6.22
CA ASN A 141 -0.60 -5.52 5.18
C ASN A 141 0.47 -6.49 4.63
N HIS A 142 0.71 -6.46 3.32
CA HIS A 142 1.74 -7.29 2.70
C HIS A 142 3.15 -6.80 3.03
N CYS A 143 3.38 -5.49 2.95
CA CYS A 143 4.69 -4.89 3.21
C CYS A 143 4.56 -3.69 4.15
N SER A 144 5.36 -3.69 5.21
CA SER A 144 5.38 -2.59 6.19
C SER A 144 5.92 -1.30 5.57
N ASN A 145 5.15 -0.23 5.68
CA ASN A 145 5.58 1.10 5.28
C ASN A 145 6.56 1.77 6.27
N VAL A 146 6.95 1.06 7.32
CA VAL A 146 7.92 1.50 8.34
C VAL A 146 9.22 0.72 8.21
N THR A 147 9.20 -0.60 8.33
CA THR A 147 10.41 -1.41 8.29
C THR A 147 10.71 -2.01 6.91
N GLY A 148 9.73 -2.03 6.01
CA GLY A 148 9.83 -2.78 4.75
C GLY A 148 9.64 -4.29 4.91
N ALA A 149 9.32 -4.79 6.11
CA ALA A 149 9.07 -6.22 6.35
C ALA A 149 7.97 -6.75 5.43
N ILE A 150 8.23 -7.84 4.73
CA ILE A 150 7.30 -8.52 3.83
C ILE A 150 6.68 -9.69 4.59
N GLN A 151 5.35 -9.69 4.74
CA GLN A 151 4.64 -10.76 5.42
C GLN A 151 4.50 -11.97 4.51
N ASN A 152 4.65 -13.17 5.05
CA ASN A 152 4.46 -14.42 4.32
C ASN A 152 2.97 -14.69 4.06
N LEU A 153 2.41 -14.07 3.01
CA LEU A 153 0.98 -14.18 2.69
C LEU A 153 0.56 -15.59 2.26
N CYS A 154 1.48 -16.41 1.74
CA CYS A 154 1.20 -17.81 1.45
C CYS A 154 0.83 -18.56 2.74
N ALA A 155 1.69 -18.51 3.75
CA ALA A 155 1.45 -19.18 5.03
C ALA A 155 0.26 -18.57 5.79
N ILE A 156 0.08 -17.23 5.71
CA ILE A 156 -1.06 -16.54 6.33
C ILE A 156 -2.38 -16.92 5.62
N GLY A 157 -2.38 -17.06 4.30
CA GLY A 157 -3.54 -17.51 3.53
C GLY A 157 -3.91 -18.97 3.84
N GLU A 158 -2.93 -19.86 4.03
CA GLU A 158 -3.18 -21.22 4.51
C GLU A 158 -3.83 -21.23 5.90
N PHE A 159 -3.33 -20.39 6.81
CA PHE A 159 -3.93 -20.18 8.13
C PHE A 159 -5.39 -19.69 8.03
N ALA A 160 -5.63 -18.64 7.22
CA ALA A 160 -6.98 -18.11 7.03
C ALA A 160 -7.94 -19.16 6.47
N ARG A 161 -7.49 -19.95 5.48
CA ARG A 161 -8.28 -21.03 4.89
C ARG A 161 -8.59 -22.15 5.87
N LYS A 162 -7.60 -22.56 6.70
CA LYS A 162 -7.76 -23.57 7.78
C LYS A 162 -8.86 -23.16 8.76
N HIS A 163 -8.93 -21.88 9.11
CA HIS A 163 -9.87 -21.34 10.07
C HIS A 163 -11.12 -20.71 9.47
N GLN A 164 -11.31 -20.85 8.14
CA GLN A 164 -12.45 -20.31 7.38
C GLN A 164 -12.66 -18.79 7.60
N LEU A 165 -11.56 -18.05 7.70
CA LEU A 165 -11.57 -16.60 7.82
C LEU A 165 -11.65 -15.96 6.43
N ILE A 166 -12.32 -14.81 6.33
CA ILE A 166 -12.19 -13.92 5.18
C ILE A 166 -10.83 -13.26 5.25
N PHE A 167 -9.99 -13.50 4.24
CA PHE A 167 -8.62 -13.01 4.18
C PHE A 167 -8.51 -11.72 3.36
N CYS A 168 -8.27 -10.59 4.05
CA CYS A 168 -8.12 -9.26 3.46
C CYS A 168 -6.67 -8.80 3.51
N VAL A 169 -6.17 -8.18 2.42
CA VAL A 169 -4.77 -7.73 2.34
C VAL A 169 -4.66 -6.29 1.85
N ASP A 170 -3.86 -5.46 2.55
CA ASP A 170 -3.40 -4.16 2.05
C ASP A 170 -2.07 -4.32 1.30
N VAL A 171 -2.09 -4.17 -0.03
CA VAL A 171 -0.91 -4.25 -0.88
C VAL A 171 -0.38 -2.88 -1.31
N SER A 172 -0.71 -1.82 -0.58
CA SER A 172 -0.35 -0.43 -0.96
C SER A 172 1.15 -0.17 -1.07
N GLN A 173 1.99 -0.98 -0.43
CA GLN A 173 3.45 -0.84 -0.51
C GLN A 173 4.09 -1.88 -1.43
N SER A 174 3.37 -2.93 -1.81
CA SER A 174 3.92 -4.04 -2.59
C SER A 174 3.42 -4.09 -4.03
N ALA A 175 2.21 -3.61 -4.31
CA ALA A 175 1.65 -3.61 -5.67
C ALA A 175 2.55 -2.82 -6.63
N GLY A 176 3.10 -3.52 -7.62
CA GLY A 176 3.98 -2.98 -8.66
C GLY A 176 5.48 -3.10 -8.40
N CYS A 177 5.91 -3.54 -7.21
CA CYS A 177 7.32 -3.77 -6.90
C CYS A 177 7.61 -5.11 -6.20
N MET A 178 6.59 -5.92 -5.94
CA MET A 178 6.71 -7.27 -5.40
C MET A 178 5.69 -8.16 -6.06
N GLU A 179 6.04 -9.44 -6.25
CA GLU A 179 5.09 -10.42 -6.76
C GLU A 179 3.94 -10.63 -5.79
N ILE A 180 2.73 -10.67 -6.33
CA ILE A 180 1.49 -10.90 -5.60
C ILE A 180 0.72 -11.99 -6.35
N HIS A 181 0.31 -13.03 -5.65
CA HIS A 181 -0.43 -14.16 -6.20
C HIS A 181 -1.77 -14.30 -5.43
N ALA A 182 -2.68 -13.31 -5.62
CA ALA A 182 -3.87 -13.19 -4.81
C ALA A 182 -4.75 -14.44 -4.83
N ASP A 183 -4.98 -15.03 -6.01
CA ASP A 183 -5.77 -16.25 -6.16
C ASP A 183 -5.11 -17.47 -5.48
N GLU A 184 -3.80 -17.64 -5.68
CA GLU A 184 -3.02 -18.75 -5.12
C GLU A 184 -2.97 -18.66 -3.58
N TRP A 185 -2.74 -17.48 -3.05
CA TRP A 185 -2.67 -17.25 -1.61
C TRP A 185 -4.03 -17.27 -0.93
N GLY A 186 -5.12 -17.33 -1.71
CA GLY A 186 -6.49 -17.38 -1.20
C GLY A 186 -6.94 -16.06 -0.59
N ILE A 187 -6.51 -14.95 -1.17
CA ILE A 187 -6.94 -13.62 -0.75
C ILE A 187 -8.39 -13.40 -1.19
N ASP A 188 -9.25 -13.09 -0.25
CA ASP A 188 -10.67 -12.85 -0.47
C ASP A 188 -10.99 -11.39 -0.80
N ALA A 189 -10.22 -10.46 -0.24
CA ALA A 189 -10.30 -9.04 -0.57
C ALA A 189 -8.91 -8.40 -0.52
N LEU A 190 -8.64 -7.48 -1.43
CA LEU A 190 -7.34 -6.84 -1.55
C LEU A 190 -7.53 -5.36 -1.85
N ALA A 191 -6.76 -4.48 -1.17
CA ALA A 191 -6.77 -3.04 -1.41
C ALA A 191 -5.41 -2.55 -1.93
N PHE A 192 -5.43 -1.67 -2.96
CA PHE A 192 -4.23 -1.09 -3.54
C PHE A 192 -4.37 0.42 -3.78
N THR A 193 -3.24 1.11 -3.96
CA THR A 193 -3.18 2.52 -4.35
C THR A 193 -2.34 2.71 -5.60
N GLY A 194 -2.80 3.55 -6.51
CA GLY A 194 -2.15 3.71 -7.81
C GLY A 194 -0.90 4.60 -7.80
N HIS A 195 -0.71 5.45 -6.80
CA HIS A 195 0.30 6.52 -6.83
C HIS A 195 1.65 6.19 -6.17
N LYS A 196 1.81 4.98 -5.61
CA LYS A 196 3.08 4.48 -5.04
C LYS A 196 3.82 3.64 -6.09
N SER A 197 4.18 2.41 -5.79
CA SER A 197 4.98 1.56 -6.70
C SER A 197 4.26 1.15 -7.99
N LEU A 198 2.93 1.31 -8.07
CA LEU A 198 2.21 1.26 -9.35
C LEU A 198 2.47 2.48 -10.27
N LEU A 199 3.18 3.53 -9.80
CA LEU A 199 3.65 4.70 -10.55
C LEU A 199 2.57 5.58 -11.20
N GLY A 200 1.29 5.33 -10.93
CA GLY A 200 0.16 6.14 -11.38
C GLY A 200 0.05 7.47 -10.65
N VAL A 201 -1.01 8.23 -10.93
CA VAL A 201 -1.26 9.53 -10.31
C VAL A 201 -2.04 9.38 -8.99
N GLN A 202 -1.94 10.39 -8.12
CA GLN A 202 -2.76 10.48 -6.91
C GLN A 202 -4.26 10.53 -7.27
N GLY A 203 -5.12 10.08 -6.36
CA GLY A 203 -6.56 9.98 -6.61
C GLY A 203 -6.94 8.75 -7.45
N THR A 204 -6.06 7.74 -7.50
CA THR A 204 -6.30 6.42 -8.10
C THR A 204 -5.95 5.30 -7.14
N GLY A 205 -6.73 4.25 -7.19
CA GLY A 205 -6.56 3.02 -6.43
C GLY A 205 -7.73 2.09 -6.69
N GLY A 206 -7.85 1.07 -5.90
CA GLY A 206 -8.94 0.12 -6.04
C GLY A 206 -8.88 -1.01 -5.03
N TYR A 207 -9.86 -1.88 -5.13
CA TYR A 207 -9.93 -3.11 -4.36
C TYR A 207 -10.45 -4.26 -5.23
N TYR A 208 -10.09 -5.44 -4.84
CA TYR A 208 -10.63 -6.70 -5.36
C TYR A 208 -11.47 -7.36 -4.27
N VAL A 209 -12.54 -8.01 -4.65
CA VAL A 209 -13.35 -8.85 -3.78
C VAL A 209 -13.72 -10.11 -4.52
N ARG A 210 -13.35 -11.26 -3.95
CA ARG A 210 -13.64 -12.59 -4.51
C ARG A 210 -15.13 -12.83 -4.68
N ASP A 211 -15.51 -13.58 -5.70
CA ASP A 211 -16.89 -14.01 -5.90
C ASP A 211 -17.45 -14.74 -4.67
N GLY A 212 -18.73 -14.50 -4.40
CA GLY A 212 -19.41 -15.03 -3.21
C GLY A 212 -19.32 -14.13 -1.97
N ILE A 213 -18.45 -13.09 -1.96
CA ILE A 213 -18.42 -12.07 -0.91
C ILE A 213 -19.18 -10.84 -1.37
N VAL A 214 -20.20 -10.45 -0.62
CA VAL A 214 -21.02 -9.27 -0.89
C VAL A 214 -20.66 -8.19 0.12
N LEU A 215 -20.19 -7.05 -0.37
CA LEU A 215 -19.96 -5.87 0.46
C LEU A 215 -21.18 -4.95 0.43
N LYS A 216 -21.64 -4.51 1.58
CA LYS A 216 -22.62 -3.42 1.63
C LYS A 216 -21.96 -2.14 1.08
N PRO A 217 -22.60 -1.44 0.10
CA PRO A 217 -22.03 -0.22 -0.45
C PRO A 217 -21.81 0.85 0.61
N LEU A 218 -20.61 1.45 0.62
CA LEU A 218 -20.31 2.61 1.46
C LEU A 218 -20.91 3.90 0.86
N LEU A 219 -21.03 3.95 -0.47
CA LEU A 219 -21.57 5.09 -1.21
C LEU A 219 -22.70 4.64 -2.12
N TYR A 220 -23.74 5.45 -2.21
CA TYR A 220 -24.88 5.27 -3.11
C TYR A 220 -24.91 6.42 -4.09
N GLY A 221 -25.14 6.15 -5.38
CA GLY A 221 -25.19 7.19 -6.41
C GLY A 221 -25.53 6.63 -7.78
N GLY A 222 -25.49 7.48 -8.80
CA GLY A 222 -25.74 7.05 -10.18
C GLY A 222 -24.56 6.26 -10.72
N SER A 223 -24.82 5.07 -11.29
CA SER A 223 -23.84 4.25 -12.00
C SER A 223 -23.89 4.45 -13.53
N GLY A 224 -24.89 5.19 -14.02
CA GLY A 224 -25.19 5.30 -15.46
C GLY A 224 -26.02 4.12 -16.00
N LYS A 225 -26.36 3.14 -15.16
CA LYS A 225 -27.18 1.98 -15.47
C LYS A 225 -28.51 2.10 -14.70
N ASP A 226 -29.58 1.54 -15.26
CA ASP A 226 -30.89 1.38 -14.62
C ASP A 226 -31.34 2.58 -13.75
N SER A 227 -31.52 3.74 -14.38
CA SER A 227 -31.88 5.00 -13.69
C SER A 227 -33.22 4.97 -12.96
N MET A 228 -34.06 3.98 -13.22
CA MET A 228 -35.35 3.79 -12.55
C MET A 228 -35.21 3.09 -11.19
N ARG A 229 -34.10 2.39 -10.95
CA ARG A 229 -33.85 1.69 -9.69
C ARG A 229 -33.38 2.68 -8.63
N ILE A 230 -34.23 2.95 -7.65
CA ILE A 230 -33.93 3.87 -6.53
C ILE A 230 -33.35 3.11 -5.33
N ARG A 231 -33.73 1.84 -5.14
CA ARG A 231 -33.28 1.00 -4.03
C ARG A 231 -32.41 -0.12 -4.55
N TYR A 232 -31.32 -0.42 -3.82
CA TYR A 232 -30.45 -1.54 -4.10
C TYR A 232 -30.68 -2.64 -3.06
N GLU A 233 -30.81 -3.87 -3.53
CA GLU A 233 -30.74 -5.10 -2.75
C GLU A 233 -29.37 -5.73 -2.97
N PRO A 234 -28.91 -6.66 -2.12
CA PRO A 234 -27.55 -7.26 -2.19
C PRO A 234 -27.16 -7.76 -3.59
N GLU A 235 -28.11 -8.32 -4.33
CA GLU A 235 -27.89 -8.86 -5.69
C GLU A 235 -27.63 -7.78 -6.74
N ASN A 236 -27.94 -6.52 -6.40
CA ASN A 236 -27.88 -5.39 -7.31
C ASN A 236 -26.97 -4.26 -6.81
N TYR A 237 -26.11 -4.51 -5.84
CA TYR A 237 -25.19 -3.50 -5.34
C TYR A 237 -24.24 -3.01 -6.43
N GLU A 238 -24.16 -1.69 -6.56
CA GLU A 238 -23.25 -1.01 -7.47
C GLU A 238 -22.06 -0.47 -6.67
N TYR A 239 -20.86 -0.97 -7.00
CA TYR A 239 -19.64 -0.63 -6.26
C TYR A 239 -18.90 0.59 -6.84
N GLU A 240 -19.12 0.88 -8.13
CA GLU A 240 -18.55 2.03 -8.82
C GLU A 240 -19.66 3.03 -9.16
N VAL A 241 -19.87 4.01 -8.30
CA VAL A 241 -20.92 5.04 -8.45
C VAL A 241 -20.32 6.42 -8.68
N GLY A 242 -21.08 7.31 -9.32
CA GLY A 242 -20.63 8.65 -9.69
C GLY A 242 -19.77 8.65 -10.98
N THR A 243 -19.27 9.82 -11.34
CA THR A 243 -18.36 9.97 -12.48
C THR A 243 -16.96 9.48 -12.08
N GLN A 244 -16.48 8.46 -12.78
CA GLN A 244 -15.18 7.87 -12.50
C GLN A 244 -14.04 8.80 -12.93
N ASN A 245 -12.89 8.69 -12.26
CA ASN A 245 -11.66 9.43 -12.59
C ASN A 245 -10.98 8.84 -13.84
N SER A 246 -11.61 8.99 -15.01
CA SER A 246 -11.12 8.41 -16.27
C SER A 246 -9.70 8.87 -16.62
N ASN A 247 -9.36 10.14 -16.35
CA ASN A 247 -8.03 10.67 -16.60
C ASN A 247 -6.97 10.00 -15.71
N GLY A 248 -7.28 9.83 -14.44
CA GLY A 248 -6.41 9.09 -13.51
C GLY A 248 -6.26 7.62 -13.90
N ILE A 249 -7.35 6.99 -14.36
CA ILE A 249 -7.32 5.59 -14.83
C ILE A 249 -6.50 5.46 -16.13
N ALA A 250 -6.54 6.42 -17.04
CA ALA A 250 -5.66 6.44 -18.22
C ALA A 250 -4.17 6.47 -17.84
N ALA A 251 -3.81 7.30 -16.85
CA ALA A 251 -2.47 7.33 -16.31
C ALA A 251 -2.09 6.00 -15.60
N LEU A 252 -3.01 5.44 -14.80
CA LEU A 252 -2.81 4.17 -14.10
C LEU A 252 -2.66 3.00 -15.09
N ASN A 253 -3.45 2.98 -16.17
CA ASN A 253 -3.36 2.00 -17.24
C ASN A 253 -1.95 1.99 -17.89
N ARG A 254 -1.42 3.19 -18.18
CA ARG A 254 -0.07 3.32 -18.77
C ARG A 254 1.01 2.97 -17.74
N ALA A 255 0.80 3.32 -16.48
CA ALA A 255 1.70 2.99 -15.38
C ALA A 255 1.77 1.47 -15.15
N ALA A 256 0.63 0.79 -15.12
CA ALA A 256 0.57 -0.67 -15.01
C ALA A 256 1.28 -1.36 -16.20
N ALA A 257 1.08 -0.87 -17.43
CA ALA A 257 1.83 -1.36 -18.58
C ALA A 257 3.34 -1.16 -18.42
N TYR A 258 3.78 0.01 -17.94
CA TYR A 258 5.20 0.30 -17.69
C TYR A 258 5.81 -0.65 -16.66
N VAL A 259 5.09 -0.94 -15.57
CA VAL A 259 5.53 -1.89 -14.53
C VAL A 259 5.66 -3.30 -15.09
N LEU A 260 4.67 -3.75 -15.87
CA LEU A 260 4.69 -5.07 -16.52
C LEU A 260 5.83 -5.18 -17.56
N ASP A 261 6.01 -4.15 -18.38
CA ASP A 261 7.09 -4.10 -19.38
C ASP A 261 8.49 -4.16 -18.73
N LYS A 262 8.64 -3.52 -17.55
CA LYS A 262 9.90 -3.51 -16.80
C LYS A 262 10.14 -4.82 -16.04
N GLY A 263 9.07 -5.50 -15.65
CA GLY A 263 9.08 -6.74 -14.89
C GLY A 263 9.17 -6.51 -13.38
N ILE A 264 8.17 -7.00 -12.64
CA ILE A 264 8.05 -6.81 -11.18
C ILE A 264 9.25 -7.41 -10.44
N ALA A 265 9.68 -8.62 -10.84
CA ALA A 265 10.84 -9.27 -10.23
C ALA A 265 12.13 -8.45 -10.41
N ALA A 266 12.34 -7.86 -11.61
CA ALA A 266 13.51 -7.02 -11.87
C ALA A 266 13.47 -5.71 -11.05
N ILE A 267 12.28 -5.12 -10.87
CA ILE A 267 12.09 -3.95 -9.99
C ILE A 267 12.45 -4.32 -8.55
N HIS A 268 11.91 -5.44 -8.05
CA HIS A 268 12.17 -5.91 -6.68
C HIS A 268 13.64 -6.20 -6.43
N GLU A 269 14.29 -6.91 -7.35
CA GLU A 269 15.74 -7.21 -7.25
C GLU A 269 16.56 -5.93 -7.16
N ARG A 270 16.28 -4.96 -8.04
CA ARG A 270 16.98 -3.67 -8.03
C ARG A 270 16.74 -2.88 -6.75
N GLU A 271 15.52 -2.82 -6.26
CA GLU A 271 15.18 -2.17 -4.99
C GLU A 271 15.85 -2.86 -3.80
N SER A 272 15.89 -4.18 -3.78
CA SER A 272 16.55 -4.99 -2.75
C SER A 272 18.08 -4.76 -2.73
N GLU A 273 18.72 -4.62 -3.90
CA GLU A 273 20.15 -4.22 -3.99
C GLU A 273 20.40 -2.87 -3.33
N LEU A 274 19.56 -1.87 -3.64
CA LEU A 274 19.68 -0.52 -3.09
C LEU A 274 19.45 -0.51 -1.57
N VAL A 275 18.49 -1.30 -1.09
CA VAL A 275 18.24 -1.47 0.35
C VAL A 275 19.44 -2.05 1.06
N ARG A 276 20.00 -3.17 0.56
CA ARG A 276 21.19 -3.81 1.14
C ARG A 276 22.39 -2.86 1.16
N TYR A 277 22.59 -2.14 0.06
CA TYR A 277 23.62 -1.12 -0.05
C TYR A 277 23.48 -0.04 1.03
N LEU A 278 22.28 0.54 1.16
CA LEU A 278 22.01 1.62 2.11
C LEU A 278 22.14 1.16 3.56
N ILE A 279 21.58 0.00 3.91
CA ILE A 279 21.66 -0.56 5.27
C ILE A 279 23.11 -0.83 5.66
N GLY A 280 23.91 -1.42 4.76
CA GLY A 280 25.32 -1.67 5.01
C GLY A 280 26.12 -0.40 5.33
N LYS A 281 25.79 0.70 4.63
CA LYS A 281 26.44 2.00 4.86
C LYS A 281 25.96 2.67 6.15
N LEU A 282 24.66 2.69 6.41
CA LEU A 282 24.08 3.34 7.58
C LEU A 282 24.43 2.61 8.89
N SER A 283 24.47 1.27 8.87
CA SER A 283 24.82 0.46 10.04
C SER A 283 26.28 0.59 10.47
N ALA A 284 27.13 1.15 9.62
CA ALA A 284 28.53 1.43 9.92
C ALA A 284 28.77 2.84 10.52
N ILE A 285 27.72 3.61 10.74
CA ILE A 285 27.79 4.96 11.34
C ILE A 285 27.45 4.83 12.83
N ASP A 286 28.36 5.31 13.69
CA ASP A 286 28.12 5.34 15.12
C ASP A 286 26.89 6.18 15.45
N HIS A 287 26.14 5.77 16.48
CA HIS A 287 24.91 6.43 16.93
C HIS A 287 23.73 6.40 15.94
N VAL A 288 23.81 5.58 14.88
CA VAL A 288 22.70 5.35 13.94
C VAL A 288 22.10 3.97 14.16
N ASN A 289 20.82 3.94 14.47
CA ASN A 289 20.04 2.71 14.65
C ASN A 289 19.20 2.48 13.41
N VAL A 290 19.37 1.34 12.72
CA VAL A 290 18.60 0.93 11.54
C VAL A 290 17.60 -0.14 11.95
N TYR A 291 16.29 0.09 11.71
CA TYR A 291 15.21 -0.81 12.07
C TYR A 291 14.97 -1.86 10.98
N GLY A 292 14.70 -3.11 11.40
CA GLY A 292 14.49 -4.23 10.50
C GLY A 292 15.73 -4.61 9.69
N LYS A 293 16.95 -4.28 10.14
CA LYS A 293 18.20 -4.54 9.40
C LYS A 293 18.50 -6.02 9.16
N ASN A 294 17.89 -6.92 9.93
CA ASN A 294 18.10 -8.36 9.85
C ASN A 294 17.11 -9.07 8.92
N LEU A 295 16.22 -8.34 8.24
CA LEU A 295 15.32 -8.92 7.25
C LEU A 295 16.13 -9.44 6.04
N GLU A 296 15.88 -10.69 5.63
CA GLU A 296 16.52 -11.30 4.46
C GLU A 296 16.00 -10.66 3.17
N ASP A 297 14.68 -10.42 3.12
CA ASP A 297 14.00 -9.73 2.03
C ASP A 297 13.08 -8.63 2.56
N ARG A 298 12.96 -7.53 1.80
CA ARG A 298 12.19 -6.38 2.23
C ARG A 298 11.86 -5.41 1.10
N GLY A 299 10.82 -4.62 1.29
CA GLY A 299 10.46 -3.52 0.41
C GLY A 299 11.45 -2.34 0.46
N PRO A 300 11.33 -1.39 -0.50
CA PRO A 300 12.25 -0.27 -0.68
C PRO A 300 12.07 0.82 0.40
N VAL A 301 12.08 0.40 1.66
CA VAL A 301 11.87 1.24 2.85
C VAL A 301 12.95 0.95 3.88
N VAL A 302 13.63 1.99 4.34
CA VAL A 302 14.62 1.92 5.42
C VAL A 302 14.27 2.97 6.47
N SER A 303 13.99 2.53 7.69
CA SER A 303 13.77 3.41 8.83
C SER A 303 14.99 3.42 9.76
N LEU A 304 15.33 4.59 10.25
CA LEU A 304 16.44 4.78 11.17
C LEU A 304 16.14 5.82 12.25
N SER A 305 16.94 5.84 13.29
CA SER A 305 17.06 6.94 14.24
C SER A 305 18.54 7.28 14.47
N ILE A 306 18.79 8.48 14.93
CA ILE A 306 20.10 8.96 15.34
C ILE A 306 20.00 9.30 16.82
N ASP A 307 20.91 8.80 17.65
CA ASP A 307 20.93 9.10 19.08
C ASP A 307 21.12 10.62 19.30
N GLY A 308 20.49 11.15 20.34
CA GLY A 308 20.61 12.57 20.69
C GLY A 308 19.76 13.56 19.89
N ILE A 309 19.08 13.11 18.81
CA ILE A 309 18.25 13.99 17.96
C ILE A 309 16.95 13.31 17.54
N ILE A 310 15.84 14.04 17.57
CA ILE A 310 14.55 13.49 17.17
C ILE A 310 14.43 13.36 15.64
N PRO A 311 13.70 12.34 15.12
CA PRO A 311 13.59 12.10 13.67
C PRO A 311 13.06 13.30 12.86
N ALA A 312 12.21 14.13 13.45
CA ALA A 312 11.65 15.31 12.79
C ALA A 312 12.73 16.36 12.50
N ASP A 313 13.67 16.58 13.43
CA ASP A 313 14.78 17.51 13.25
C ASP A 313 15.78 16.97 12.22
N VAL A 314 16.04 15.65 12.23
CA VAL A 314 16.87 15.02 11.20
C VAL A 314 16.27 15.26 9.81
N ALA A 315 14.97 15.02 9.64
CA ALA A 315 14.28 15.26 8.35
C ALA A 315 14.35 16.73 7.92
N TYR A 316 14.19 17.66 8.88
CA TYR A 316 14.31 19.10 8.61
C TYR A 316 15.72 19.48 8.15
N ILE A 317 16.77 18.99 8.83
CA ILE A 317 18.16 19.25 8.46
C ILE A 317 18.49 18.66 7.09
N LEU A 318 18.07 17.42 6.83
CA LEU A 318 18.26 16.77 5.50
C LEU A 318 17.62 17.60 4.39
N GLN A 319 16.42 18.13 4.61
CA GLN A 319 15.74 18.95 3.61
C GLN A 319 16.39 20.32 3.45
N SER A 320 16.68 21.03 4.53
CA SER A 320 17.17 22.43 4.49
C SER A 320 18.62 22.53 4.07
N ASN A 321 19.50 21.63 4.53
CA ASN A 321 20.94 21.74 4.33
C ASN A 321 21.46 20.86 3.17
N TYR A 322 20.80 19.72 2.92
CA TYR A 322 21.26 18.75 1.91
C TYR A 322 20.30 18.60 0.73
N ASN A 323 19.14 19.28 0.77
CA ASN A 323 18.09 19.18 -0.27
C ASN A 323 17.63 17.73 -0.51
N ILE A 324 17.50 16.95 0.58
CA ILE A 324 17.06 15.56 0.61
C ILE A 324 15.68 15.49 1.25
N ILE A 325 14.70 14.93 0.53
CA ILE A 325 13.31 14.78 1.02
C ILE A 325 13.11 13.37 1.57
N THR A 326 12.78 13.28 2.84
CA THR A 326 12.47 12.05 3.59
C THR A 326 11.16 12.22 4.36
N ARG A 327 10.79 11.27 5.21
CA ARG A 327 9.64 11.37 6.11
C ARG A 327 10.00 10.98 7.53
N ALA A 328 9.61 11.78 8.51
CA ALA A 328 9.78 11.47 9.93
C ALA A 328 8.46 11.17 10.65
N GLY A 329 8.53 10.58 11.83
CA GLY A 329 7.42 10.30 12.73
C GLY A 329 6.88 8.88 12.65
N LEU A 330 5.59 8.68 12.90
CA LEU A 330 4.95 7.36 12.97
C LEU A 330 4.51 6.80 11.61
N GLN A 331 4.73 7.50 10.51
CA GLN A 331 4.39 7.12 9.12
C GLN A 331 2.97 6.54 8.95
N CYS A 332 2.01 6.96 9.78
CA CYS A 332 0.63 6.46 9.81
C CYS A 332 0.49 4.96 10.16
N ALA A 333 1.49 4.36 10.80
CA ALA A 333 1.46 3.01 11.35
C ALA A 333 1.90 3.06 12.82
N PRO A 334 1.02 3.49 13.75
CA PRO A 334 1.43 3.88 15.09
C PRO A 334 1.87 2.70 15.96
N LEU A 335 1.31 1.51 15.75
CA LEU A 335 1.50 0.39 16.68
C LEU A 335 2.88 -0.28 16.53
N ILE A 336 3.41 -0.39 15.32
CA ILE A 336 4.67 -1.09 15.03
C ILE A 336 5.85 -0.49 15.81
N HIS A 337 5.86 0.84 16.05
CA HIS A 337 6.99 1.55 16.65
C HIS A 337 7.34 1.05 18.05
N ALA A 338 6.35 0.60 18.82
CA ALA A 338 6.56 0.01 20.14
C ALA A 338 7.31 -1.34 20.05
N TYR A 339 7.03 -2.13 19.03
CA TYR A 339 7.62 -3.45 18.84
C TYR A 339 9.05 -3.40 18.28
N ILE A 340 9.32 -2.46 17.38
CA ILE A 340 10.66 -2.28 16.81
C ILE A 340 11.59 -1.43 17.70
N GLY A 341 11.12 -0.96 18.86
CA GLY A 341 11.92 -0.14 19.79
C GLY A 341 12.17 1.30 19.35
N ALA A 342 11.34 1.84 18.43
CA ALA A 342 11.53 3.20 17.90
C ALA A 342 10.97 4.33 18.79
N GLY A 343 10.25 3.99 19.86
CA GLY A 343 9.66 4.97 20.78
C GLY A 343 8.53 5.81 20.17
N GLN A 344 8.07 6.81 20.93
CA GLN A 344 6.92 7.64 20.55
C GLN A 344 7.22 8.65 19.44
N SER A 345 8.47 9.05 19.25
CA SER A 345 8.89 9.97 18.19
C SER A 345 8.89 9.33 16.81
N GLY A 346 8.75 8.02 16.74
CA GLY A 346 8.82 7.26 15.50
C GLY A 346 10.22 7.20 14.92
N THR A 347 10.33 7.18 13.60
CA THR A 347 11.59 7.02 12.87
C THR A 347 11.77 8.07 11.78
N LEU A 348 12.98 8.27 11.31
CA LEU A 348 13.25 8.82 10.00
C LEU A 348 13.10 7.70 8.98
N ARG A 349 12.22 7.85 8.01
CA ARG A 349 12.02 6.88 6.93
C ARG A 349 12.60 7.38 5.62
N VAL A 350 13.44 6.58 5.02
CA VAL A 350 13.94 6.71 3.66
C VAL A 350 13.23 5.67 2.79
N SER A 351 12.71 6.08 1.65
CA SER A 351 12.07 5.17 0.71
C SER A 351 12.27 5.65 -0.72
N PHE A 352 12.53 4.72 -1.60
CA PHE A 352 12.98 5.00 -2.96
C PHE A 352 12.29 4.08 -3.97
N SER A 353 12.67 4.20 -5.23
CA SER A 353 12.26 3.32 -6.32
C SER A 353 13.51 2.72 -6.98
N ASP A 354 13.31 1.80 -7.89
CA ASP A 354 14.35 1.21 -8.71
C ASP A 354 15.12 2.21 -9.59
N GLU A 355 14.58 3.41 -9.82
CA GLU A 355 15.23 4.54 -10.50
C GLU A 355 16.24 5.29 -9.61
N THR A 356 16.24 5.03 -8.29
CA THR A 356 17.17 5.65 -7.35
C THR A 356 18.59 5.16 -7.60
N THR A 357 19.56 6.07 -7.53
CA THR A 357 20.97 5.74 -7.76
C THR A 357 21.74 5.58 -6.46
N THR A 358 22.79 4.76 -6.46
CA THR A 358 23.71 4.64 -5.33
C THR A 358 24.38 5.99 -4.98
N ALA A 359 24.66 6.84 -5.97
CA ALA A 359 25.19 8.18 -5.74
C ALA A 359 24.24 9.07 -4.92
N GLN A 360 22.91 8.96 -5.13
CA GLN A 360 21.94 9.66 -4.30
C GLN A 360 21.91 9.12 -2.87
N LEU A 361 22.07 7.81 -2.69
CA LEU A 361 22.15 7.18 -1.38
C LEU A 361 23.48 7.53 -0.67
N ASP A 362 24.59 7.67 -1.39
CA ASP A 362 25.86 8.12 -0.80
C ASP A 362 25.75 9.54 -0.22
N VAL A 363 25.08 10.46 -0.92
CA VAL A 363 24.82 11.81 -0.40
C VAL A 363 23.98 11.76 0.89
N LEU A 364 22.97 10.88 0.96
CA LEU A 364 22.20 10.67 2.19
C LEU A 364 23.10 10.12 3.32
N VAL A 365 23.93 9.12 3.03
CA VAL A 365 24.82 8.50 4.03
C VAL A 365 25.80 9.51 4.62
N GLU A 366 26.39 10.36 3.80
CA GLU A 366 27.28 11.44 4.28
C GLU A 366 26.50 12.44 5.14
N ALA A 367 25.31 12.87 4.70
CA ALA A 367 24.47 13.79 5.48
C ALA A 367 24.07 13.20 6.84
N VAL A 368 23.70 11.90 6.89
CA VAL A 368 23.37 11.20 8.15
C VAL A 368 24.60 11.11 9.06
N ARG A 369 25.81 10.85 8.51
CA ARG A 369 27.05 10.83 9.28
C ARG A 369 27.36 12.19 9.90
N ASP A 370 27.25 13.26 9.13
CA ASP A 370 27.47 14.64 9.61
C ASP A 370 26.51 15.00 10.75
N ILE A 371 25.21 14.64 10.60
CA ILE A 371 24.20 14.88 11.62
C ILE A 371 24.48 14.05 12.87
N ALA A 372 24.82 12.76 12.72
CA ALA A 372 25.12 11.90 13.86
C ALA A 372 26.33 12.38 14.65
N HIS A 373 27.39 12.81 13.96
CA HIS A 373 28.56 13.40 14.59
C HIS A 373 28.24 14.72 15.32
N ALA A 374 27.46 15.59 14.67
CA ALA A 374 27.09 16.89 15.29
C ALA A 374 26.14 16.73 16.50
N ALA A 375 25.34 15.67 16.54
CA ALA A 375 24.41 15.42 17.65
C ALA A 375 25.07 14.77 18.88
N ASN A 376 26.24 14.12 18.71
CA ASN A 376 26.88 13.28 19.74
C ASN A 376 28.35 13.71 20.04
N GLY A 377 28.91 14.67 19.35
CA GLY A 377 30.24 15.26 19.55
C GLY A 377 30.13 16.61 20.22
#